data_5bcb78487e933e75d2467fe7e030f2b8
#
_entry.id   5bcb78487e933e75d2467fe7e030f2b8
#
_cell.length_a   1.000
_cell.length_b   1.000
_cell.length_c   1.000
_cell.angle_alpha   90.00
_cell.angle_beta   90.00
_cell.angle_gamma   90.00
#
_symmetry.space_group_name_H-M   'P 1'
#
loop_
_entity.id
_entity.type
_entity.pdbx_description
1 polymer ?
#
loop_
_entity_poly.entity_id
_entity_poly.type
_entity_poly.pdbx_seq_one_letter_code
_entity_poly.pdbx_strand_id
1 'polypeptide(L)'
;MQLLGERREFPPLLTVDGVKVSYGAIQALKGVTLKVGKGEVVALIGANGAGKTSTLRAVSGMLKPVGGRISFAGEDTTGSKAHTLVPKGMAHAPEGRGIFPNLTVLENLELGAYLRRDTAAILEDMEKSYVLFPKLKERRKQLAGTLSGGEQQMLAIARALLSRPKLLLLDEPSLGLAPQVTETIFRNLRDVNAAGVSILLVEQNAHLALNFAHYGYVLETGEVVMAGPGKALLESPEIRKAYLGE
;
A
#
# COMPACT_ATOMS: atom_id res chain seq x y z
N MET A 1 -6.89 11.44 -19.34
CA MET A 1 -6.82 11.62 -17.87
C MET A 1 -7.26 13.02 -17.51
N GLN A 2 -8.31 13.13 -16.70
CA GLN A 2 -8.81 14.41 -16.17
C GLN A 2 -8.04 14.75 -14.89
N LEU A 3 -7.54 15.98 -14.75
CA LEU A 3 -6.84 16.47 -13.56
C LEU A 3 -7.75 17.41 -12.77
N LEU A 4 -7.92 17.16 -11.48
CA LEU A 4 -8.71 17.97 -10.56
C LEU A 4 -7.77 18.69 -9.57
N GLY A 5 -7.51 19.98 -9.85
CA GLY A 5 -6.67 20.81 -8.97
C GLY A 5 -5.16 20.55 -9.08
N GLU A 6 -4.40 21.39 -8.38
CA GLU A 6 -2.94 21.31 -8.35
C GLU A 6 -2.47 20.27 -7.33
N ARG A 7 -1.39 19.55 -7.68
CA ARG A 7 -0.74 18.61 -6.76
C ARG A 7 0.25 19.36 -5.89
N ARG A 8 0.15 19.17 -4.58
CA ARG A 8 1.22 19.60 -3.66
C ARG A 8 2.53 18.93 -4.08
N GLU A 9 3.60 19.70 -4.14
CA GLU A 9 4.91 19.16 -4.47
C GLU A 9 5.51 18.37 -3.30
N PHE A 10 5.94 17.16 -3.59
CA PHE A 10 6.72 16.30 -2.73
C PHE A 10 7.98 15.85 -3.48
N PRO A 11 9.13 15.72 -2.82
CA PRO A 11 10.32 15.15 -3.46
C PRO A 11 9.99 13.76 -4.02
N PRO A 12 10.35 13.45 -5.28
CA PRO A 12 9.94 12.20 -5.92
C PRO A 12 10.54 10.97 -5.19
N LEU A 13 9.72 9.95 -4.96
CA LEU A 13 10.13 8.68 -4.38
C LEU A 13 9.84 7.51 -5.32
N LEU A 14 8.59 7.40 -5.81
CA LEU A 14 8.17 6.40 -6.80
C LEU A 14 7.63 7.12 -8.03
N THR A 15 8.04 6.70 -9.21
CA THR A 15 7.45 7.09 -10.49
C THR A 15 7.11 5.84 -11.28
N VAL A 16 5.87 5.74 -11.71
CA VAL A 16 5.35 4.72 -12.63
C VAL A 16 4.98 5.47 -13.89
N ASP A 17 5.59 5.14 -15.02
CA ASP A 17 5.42 5.87 -16.28
C ASP A 17 5.03 4.92 -17.41
N GLY A 18 3.80 5.07 -17.90
CA GLY A 18 3.26 4.31 -19.01
C GLY A 18 3.29 2.79 -18.83
N VAL A 19 3.19 2.28 -17.58
CA VAL A 19 3.38 0.86 -17.28
C VAL A 19 2.25 0.01 -17.86
N LYS A 20 2.66 -1.02 -18.62
CA LYS A 20 1.77 -2.01 -19.24
C LYS A 20 2.03 -3.39 -18.65
N VAL A 21 0.95 -4.11 -18.39
CA VAL A 21 0.98 -5.47 -17.84
C VAL A 21 -0.05 -6.33 -18.55
N SER A 22 0.34 -7.56 -18.88
CA SER A 22 -0.57 -8.55 -19.50
C SER A 22 -0.50 -9.89 -18.79
N TYR A 23 -1.65 -10.54 -18.67
CA TYR A 23 -1.82 -11.93 -18.25
C TYR A 23 -2.28 -12.74 -19.48
N GLY A 24 -1.32 -13.36 -20.15
CA GLY A 24 -1.58 -13.98 -21.45
C GLY A 24 -2.09 -12.94 -22.46
N ALA A 25 -3.27 -13.16 -23.02
CA ALA A 25 -3.90 -12.25 -23.99
C ALA A 25 -4.60 -11.04 -23.34
N ILE A 26 -4.79 -11.04 -21.99
CA ILE A 26 -5.53 -9.99 -21.30
C ILE A 26 -4.55 -8.90 -20.84
N GLN A 27 -4.70 -7.69 -21.36
CA GLN A 27 -3.94 -6.53 -20.91
C GLN A 27 -4.60 -5.91 -19.68
N ALA A 28 -4.01 -6.16 -18.51
CA ALA A 28 -4.51 -5.67 -17.23
C ALA A 28 -4.14 -4.20 -16.97
N LEU A 29 -2.98 -3.74 -17.46
CA LEU A 29 -2.57 -2.32 -17.41
C LEU A 29 -2.20 -1.88 -18.82
N LYS A 30 -2.76 -0.74 -19.26
CA LYS A 30 -2.67 -0.23 -20.63
C LYS A 30 -1.76 1.01 -20.79
N GLY A 31 -1.01 1.35 -19.73
CA GLY A 31 -0.13 2.51 -19.71
C GLY A 31 -0.35 3.38 -18.46
N VAL A 32 -0.39 2.72 -17.30
CA VAL A 32 -0.60 3.41 -16.01
C VAL A 32 0.56 4.33 -15.71
N THR A 33 0.23 5.60 -15.39
CA THR A 33 1.18 6.62 -14.94
C THR A 33 0.72 7.17 -13.60
N LEU A 34 1.57 7.06 -12.58
CA LEU A 34 1.36 7.64 -11.25
C LEU A 34 2.69 7.97 -10.58
N LYS A 35 2.63 8.81 -9.55
CA LYS A 35 3.80 9.20 -8.75
C LYS A 35 3.46 9.16 -7.27
N VAL A 36 4.46 8.86 -6.44
CA VAL A 36 4.41 9.01 -4.98
C VAL A 36 5.62 9.79 -4.54
N GLY A 37 5.43 10.87 -3.80
CA GLY A 37 6.49 11.66 -3.21
C GLY A 37 6.93 11.13 -1.84
N LYS A 38 8.05 11.64 -1.32
CA LYS A 38 8.54 11.32 0.04
C LYS A 38 7.57 11.87 1.09
N GLY A 39 7.09 11.01 1.99
CA GLY A 39 6.10 11.37 3.01
C GLY A 39 4.69 11.59 2.46
N GLU A 40 4.45 11.33 1.19
CA GLU A 40 3.12 11.45 0.58
C GLU A 40 2.31 10.17 0.79
N VAL A 41 1.00 10.33 0.99
CA VAL A 41 0.00 9.26 0.90
C VAL A 41 -0.72 9.42 -0.42
N VAL A 42 -0.64 8.39 -1.26
CA VAL A 42 -1.33 8.33 -2.55
C VAL A 42 -2.31 7.18 -2.56
N ALA A 43 -3.54 7.44 -2.98
CA ALA A 43 -4.56 6.41 -3.18
C ALA A 43 -4.72 6.08 -4.66
N LEU A 44 -4.85 4.79 -4.97
CA LEU A 44 -5.28 4.28 -6.26
C LEU A 44 -6.63 3.60 -6.05
N ILE A 45 -7.69 4.23 -6.52
CA ILE A 45 -9.07 3.72 -6.41
C ILE A 45 -9.59 3.22 -7.75
N GLY A 46 -10.61 2.40 -7.71
CA GLY A 46 -11.26 1.85 -8.92
C GLY A 46 -12.07 0.59 -8.59
N ALA A 47 -12.92 0.20 -9.50
CA ALA A 47 -13.74 -1.01 -9.38
C ALA A 47 -12.88 -2.28 -9.35
N ASN A 48 -13.50 -3.41 -8.96
CA ASN A 48 -12.85 -4.71 -9.06
C ASN A 48 -12.49 -5.01 -10.51
N GLY A 49 -11.25 -5.52 -10.72
CA GLY A 49 -10.73 -5.77 -12.06
C GLY A 49 -10.17 -4.53 -12.79
N ALA A 50 -10.21 -3.33 -12.20
CA ALA A 50 -9.65 -2.13 -12.83
C ALA A 50 -8.12 -2.16 -13.03
N GLY A 51 -7.39 -3.07 -12.34
CA GLY A 51 -5.93 -3.20 -12.45
C GLY A 51 -5.17 -2.74 -11.20
N LYS A 52 -5.85 -2.39 -10.10
CA LYS A 52 -5.26 -1.86 -8.86
C LYS A 52 -4.16 -2.77 -8.30
N THR A 53 -4.51 -4.02 -7.97
CA THR A 53 -3.55 -5.04 -7.47
C THR A 53 -2.44 -5.33 -8.48
N SER A 54 -2.74 -5.34 -9.79
CA SER A 54 -1.74 -5.52 -10.84
C SER A 54 -0.72 -4.38 -10.85
N THR A 55 -1.16 -3.15 -10.56
CA THR A 55 -0.28 -1.99 -10.41
C THR A 55 0.68 -2.18 -9.22
N LEU A 56 0.15 -2.55 -8.04
CA LEU A 56 0.99 -2.82 -6.87
C LEU A 56 1.97 -3.97 -7.10
N ARG A 57 1.51 -5.06 -7.75
CA ARG A 57 2.38 -6.21 -8.09
C ARG A 57 3.49 -5.84 -9.08
N ALA A 58 3.22 -4.95 -10.05
CA ALA A 58 4.23 -4.44 -10.95
C ALA A 58 5.25 -3.57 -10.21
N VAL A 59 4.80 -2.66 -9.36
CA VAL A 59 5.65 -1.78 -8.54
C VAL A 59 6.49 -2.58 -7.56
N SER A 60 5.92 -3.58 -6.89
CA SER A 60 6.63 -4.43 -5.90
C SER A 60 7.52 -5.51 -6.52
N GLY A 61 7.62 -5.58 -7.86
CA GLY A 61 8.44 -6.58 -8.55
C GLY A 61 7.90 -8.02 -8.50
N MET A 62 6.64 -8.20 -8.12
CA MET A 62 5.93 -9.48 -8.15
C MET A 62 5.39 -9.81 -9.55
N LEU A 63 5.29 -8.80 -10.42
CA LEU A 63 4.80 -8.92 -11.78
C LEU A 63 5.70 -8.09 -12.71
N LYS A 64 6.21 -8.71 -13.76
CA LYS A 64 7.09 -8.03 -14.73
C LYS A 64 6.25 -7.22 -15.72
N PRO A 65 6.45 -5.90 -15.85
CA PRO A 65 5.83 -5.10 -16.89
C PRO A 65 6.25 -5.54 -18.28
N VAL A 66 5.33 -5.41 -19.25
CA VAL A 66 5.61 -5.63 -20.68
C VAL A 66 5.97 -4.33 -21.39
N GLY A 67 5.83 -3.19 -20.73
CA GLY A 67 6.20 -1.86 -21.24
C GLY A 67 6.08 -0.80 -20.16
N GLY A 68 6.61 0.39 -20.45
CA GLY A 68 6.70 1.49 -19.49
C GLY A 68 7.92 1.38 -18.57
N ARG A 69 7.99 2.29 -17.59
CA ARG A 69 9.13 2.39 -16.67
C ARG A 69 8.65 2.56 -15.24
N ILE A 70 9.38 1.97 -14.29
CA ILE A 70 9.19 2.17 -12.85
C ILE A 70 10.53 2.63 -12.27
N SER A 71 10.54 3.76 -11.57
CA SER A 71 11.69 4.20 -10.80
C SER A 71 11.35 4.36 -9.34
N PHE A 72 12.25 3.92 -8.45
CA PHE A 72 12.11 4.03 -7.01
C PHE A 72 13.39 4.59 -6.39
N ALA A 73 13.25 5.64 -5.57
CA ALA A 73 14.36 6.33 -4.91
C ALA A 73 15.48 6.79 -5.89
N GLY A 74 15.09 7.20 -7.11
CA GLY A 74 16.00 7.64 -8.16
C GLY A 74 16.61 6.53 -9.03
N GLU A 75 16.35 5.26 -8.74
CA GLU A 75 16.85 4.13 -9.50
C GLU A 75 15.76 3.53 -10.39
N ASP A 76 16.13 3.02 -11.58
CA ASP A 76 15.25 2.22 -12.42
C ASP A 76 15.05 0.84 -11.76
N THR A 77 13.81 0.53 -11.45
CA THR A 77 13.40 -0.74 -10.84
C THR A 77 12.47 -1.56 -11.73
N THR A 78 12.35 -1.19 -13.01
CA THR A 78 11.48 -1.86 -13.98
C THR A 78 11.83 -3.34 -14.08
N GLY A 79 10.86 -4.22 -13.75
CA GLY A 79 11.05 -5.67 -13.78
C GLY A 79 12.02 -6.23 -12.75
N SER A 80 12.43 -5.43 -11.75
CA SER A 80 13.21 -5.91 -10.60
C SER A 80 12.45 -6.99 -9.83
N LYS A 81 13.16 -7.92 -9.22
CA LYS A 81 12.55 -8.96 -8.38
C LYS A 81 12.19 -8.39 -7.00
N ALA A 82 11.04 -8.79 -6.45
CA ALA A 82 10.50 -8.26 -5.19
C ALA A 82 11.53 -8.25 -4.04
N HIS A 83 12.29 -9.32 -3.85
CA HIS A 83 13.28 -9.42 -2.77
C HIS A 83 14.43 -8.41 -2.89
N THR A 84 14.69 -7.84 -4.09
CA THR A 84 15.71 -6.81 -4.30
C THR A 84 15.21 -5.40 -3.96
N LEU A 85 13.89 -5.21 -3.84
CA LEU A 85 13.27 -3.92 -3.53
C LEU A 85 13.14 -3.69 -2.02
N VAL A 86 13.04 -4.75 -1.23
CA VAL A 86 12.94 -4.63 0.24
C VAL A 86 14.17 -3.93 0.84
N PRO A 87 15.44 -4.30 0.50
CA PRO A 87 16.61 -3.58 1.02
C PRO A 87 16.68 -2.12 0.57
N LYS A 88 16.03 -1.75 -0.54
CA LYS A 88 15.95 -0.37 -1.03
C LYS A 88 14.93 0.47 -0.26
N GLY A 89 14.09 -0.18 0.56
CA GLY A 89 13.08 0.44 1.41
C GLY A 89 11.67 0.40 0.84
N MET A 90 11.31 -0.61 0.04
CA MET A 90 9.94 -0.85 -0.39
C MET A 90 9.39 -2.06 0.32
N ALA A 91 8.25 -1.90 1.03
CA ALA A 91 7.53 -3.00 1.66
C ALA A 91 6.10 -3.11 1.11
N HIS A 92 5.56 -4.32 1.10
CA HIS A 92 4.23 -4.60 0.59
C HIS A 92 3.43 -5.45 1.57
N ALA A 93 2.27 -4.97 1.99
CA ALA A 93 1.23 -5.75 2.66
C ALA A 93 0.15 -6.08 1.61
N PRO A 94 0.14 -7.31 1.07
CA PRO A 94 -0.74 -7.70 -0.02
C PRO A 94 -2.17 -7.93 0.46
N GLU A 95 -3.10 -7.97 -0.49
CA GLU A 95 -4.45 -8.49 -0.28
C GLU A 95 -4.40 -9.91 0.33
N GLY A 96 -5.37 -10.26 1.16
CA GLY A 96 -5.38 -11.55 1.85
C GLY A 96 -4.37 -11.65 3.00
N ARG A 97 -3.82 -10.49 3.44
CA ARG A 97 -2.94 -10.32 4.61
C ARG A 97 -1.55 -10.92 4.45
N GLY A 98 -1.38 -12.03 3.73
CA GLY A 98 -0.09 -12.70 3.47
C GLY A 98 0.71 -13.07 4.71
N ILE A 99 0.06 -13.31 5.86
CA ILE A 99 0.71 -13.78 7.10
C ILE A 99 1.10 -15.26 6.98
N PHE A 100 2.00 -15.71 7.85
CA PHE A 100 2.33 -17.13 8.00
C PHE A 100 1.49 -17.72 9.12
N PRO A 101 0.37 -18.44 8.83
CA PRO A 101 -0.62 -18.85 9.83
C PRO A 101 -0.09 -19.84 10.86
N ASN A 102 0.90 -20.65 10.50
CA ASN A 102 1.53 -21.65 11.35
C ASN A 102 2.68 -21.11 12.22
N LEU A 103 3.03 -19.84 12.06
CA LEU A 103 3.98 -19.15 12.92
C LEU A 103 3.23 -18.29 13.94
N THR A 104 3.88 -18.02 15.06
CA THR A 104 3.38 -17.09 16.07
C THR A 104 3.37 -15.66 15.54
N VAL A 105 2.68 -14.77 16.24
CA VAL A 105 2.71 -13.32 15.98
C VAL A 105 4.15 -12.80 16.03
N LEU A 106 4.93 -13.20 17.06
CA LEU A 106 6.33 -12.79 17.21
C LEU A 106 7.17 -13.23 16.02
N GLU A 107 7.12 -14.52 15.65
CA GLU A 107 7.87 -15.05 14.49
C GLU A 107 7.49 -14.37 13.18
N ASN A 108 6.21 -14.05 12.97
CA ASN A 108 5.78 -13.24 11.82
C ASN A 108 6.44 -11.86 11.81
N LEU A 109 6.53 -11.19 12.97
CA LEU A 109 7.17 -9.88 13.08
C LEU A 109 8.68 -9.99 12.82
N GLU A 110 9.37 -10.98 13.39
CA GLU A 110 10.80 -11.22 13.18
C GLU A 110 11.13 -11.41 11.69
N LEU A 111 10.27 -12.10 10.92
CA LEU A 111 10.43 -12.23 9.47
C LEU A 111 10.38 -10.88 8.75
N GLY A 112 9.67 -9.88 9.27
CA GLY A 112 9.67 -8.51 8.71
C GLY A 112 11.05 -7.84 8.76
N ALA A 113 11.87 -8.21 9.75
CA ALA A 113 13.23 -7.72 9.93
C ALA A 113 14.32 -8.66 9.37
N TYR A 114 13.96 -9.73 8.64
CA TYR A 114 14.86 -10.79 8.19
C TYR A 114 16.15 -10.30 7.53
N LEU A 115 16.10 -9.24 6.73
CA LEU A 115 17.25 -8.68 6.03
C LEU A 115 18.10 -7.73 6.89
N ARG A 116 17.64 -7.40 8.09
CA ARG A 116 18.32 -6.47 9.00
C ARG A 116 19.31 -7.21 9.92
N ARG A 117 20.29 -6.48 10.46
CA ARG A 117 21.31 -7.00 11.38
C ARG A 117 21.45 -6.13 12.65
N ASP A 118 20.71 -5.02 12.71
CA ASP A 118 20.73 -4.03 13.78
C ASP A 118 19.79 -4.44 14.94
N THR A 119 20.16 -5.49 15.69
CA THR A 119 19.30 -6.15 16.68
C THR A 119 18.64 -5.18 17.67
N ALA A 120 19.38 -4.23 18.22
CA ALA A 120 18.82 -3.25 19.16
C ALA A 120 17.71 -2.42 18.53
N ALA A 121 17.94 -1.93 17.32
CA ALA A 121 16.95 -1.14 16.58
C ALA A 121 15.76 -1.98 16.09
N ILE A 122 15.94 -3.29 15.83
CA ILE A 122 14.82 -4.21 15.52
C ILE A 122 13.91 -4.33 16.74
N LEU A 123 14.47 -4.48 17.94
CA LEU A 123 13.69 -4.56 19.20
C LEU A 123 12.91 -3.26 19.46
N GLU A 124 13.52 -2.10 19.23
CA GLU A 124 12.82 -0.81 19.33
C GLU A 124 11.64 -0.72 18.33
N ASP A 125 11.85 -1.14 17.07
CA ASP A 125 10.79 -1.09 16.05
C ASP A 125 9.69 -2.11 16.34
N MET A 126 10.03 -3.23 16.98
CA MET A 126 9.04 -4.21 17.46
C MET A 126 8.18 -3.59 18.57
N GLU A 127 8.77 -2.88 19.53
CA GLU A 127 8.00 -2.17 20.58
C GLU A 127 7.15 -1.05 19.96
N LYS A 128 7.64 -0.29 18.98
CA LYS A 128 6.82 0.68 18.24
C LYS A 128 5.62 0.01 17.55
N SER A 129 5.84 -1.16 16.95
CA SER A 129 4.75 -1.95 16.35
C SER A 129 3.71 -2.39 17.38
N TYR A 130 4.13 -2.71 18.59
CA TYR A 130 3.22 -3.03 19.70
C TYR A 130 2.49 -1.81 20.26
N VAL A 131 3.09 -0.62 20.19
CA VAL A 131 2.38 0.65 20.52
C VAL A 131 1.29 0.93 19.49
N LEU A 132 1.59 0.76 18.20
CA LEU A 132 0.60 0.92 17.11
C LEU A 132 -0.53 -0.13 17.21
N PHE A 133 -0.19 -1.37 17.55
CA PHE A 133 -1.10 -2.52 17.56
C PHE A 133 -0.99 -3.31 18.87
N PRO A 134 -1.51 -2.81 20.01
CA PRO A 134 -1.33 -3.41 21.34
C PRO A 134 -1.77 -4.88 21.43
N LYS A 135 -2.80 -5.26 20.67
CA LYS A 135 -3.28 -6.64 20.61
C LYS A 135 -2.23 -7.64 20.13
N LEU A 136 -1.29 -7.21 19.28
CA LEU A 136 -0.20 -8.06 18.83
C LEU A 136 0.77 -8.39 19.97
N LYS A 137 1.01 -7.45 20.90
CA LYS A 137 1.84 -7.68 22.09
C LYS A 137 1.21 -8.70 23.04
N GLU A 138 -0.10 -8.53 23.32
CA GLU A 138 -0.86 -9.44 24.18
C GLU A 138 -0.83 -10.87 23.62
N ARG A 139 -0.87 -11.02 22.30
CA ARG A 139 -0.97 -12.30 21.58
C ARG A 139 0.33 -12.77 20.93
N ARG A 140 1.49 -12.22 21.34
CA ARG A 140 2.78 -12.47 20.66
C ARG A 140 3.19 -13.95 20.52
N LYS A 141 2.73 -14.81 21.43
CA LYS A 141 2.98 -16.27 21.43
C LYS A 141 1.86 -17.07 20.74
N GLN A 142 0.77 -16.43 20.33
CA GLN A 142 -0.37 -17.08 19.67
C GLN A 142 -0.03 -17.34 18.20
N LEU A 143 -0.51 -18.46 17.64
CA LEU A 143 -0.40 -18.75 16.20
C LEU A 143 -1.20 -17.71 15.41
N ALA A 144 -0.57 -17.12 14.40
CA ALA A 144 -1.13 -16.03 13.62
C ALA A 144 -2.42 -16.43 12.89
N GLY A 145 -2.55 -17.69 12.48
CA GLY A 145 -3.76 -18.21 11.84
C GLY A 145 -5.00 -18.21 12.74
N THR A 146 -4.84 -18.12 14.06
CA THR A 146 -5.95 -18.10 15.04
C THR A 146 -6.41 -16.69 15.43
N LEU A 147 -5.75 -15.66 14.91
CA LEU A 147 -6.14 -14.27 15.10
C LEU A 147 -7.42 -13.93 14.31
N SER A 148 -8.17 -12.92 14.80
CA SER A 148 -9.25 -12.32 14.00
C SER A 148 -8.72 -11.69 12.72
N GLY A 149 -9.60 -11.50 11.73
CA GLY A 149 -9.21 -10.90 10.45
C GLY A 149 -8.54 -9.53 10.59
N GLY A 150 -9.03 -8.69 11.48
CA GLY A 150 -8.42 -7.39 11.75
C GLY A 150 -7.05 -7.48 12.40
N GLU A 151 -6.85 -8.40 13.35
CA GLU A 151 -5.56 -8.63 13.98
C GLU A 151 -4.52 -9.21 12.99
N GLN A 152 -4.97 -10.08 12.07
CA GLN A 152 -4.10 -10.56 10.99
C GLN A 152 -3.69 -9.44 10.05
N GLN A 153 -4.59 -8.50 9.74
CA GLN A 153 -4.26 -7.31 8.94
C GLN A 153 -3.28 -6.39 9.64
N MET A 154 -3.49 -6.14 10.95
CA MET A 154 -2.53 -5.39 11.78
C MET A 154 -1.17 -6.06 11.80
N LEU A 155 -1.11 -7.39 11.91
CA LEU A 155 0.14 -8.16 11.87
C LEU A 155 0.85 -8.03 10.51
N ALA A 156 0.12 -8.08 9.40
CA ALA A 156 0.69 -7.93 8.06
C ALA A 156 1.33 -6.54 7.88
N ILE A 157 0.65 -5.48 8.34
CA ILE A 157 1.15 -4.11 8.30
C ILE A 157 2.38 -3.96 9.23
N ALA A 158 2.28 -4.42 10.48
CA ALA A 158 3.38 -4.36 11.44
C ALA A 158 4.63 -5.08 10.92
N ARG A 159 4.47 -6.29 10.34
CA ARG A 159 5.55 -7.03 9.72
C ARG A 159 6.21 -6.26 8.58
N ALA A 160 5.42 -5.61 7.72
CA ALA A 160 5.95 -4.78 6.65
C ALA A 160 6.77 -3.59 7.19
N LEU A 161 6.33 -2.97 8.28
CA LEU A 161 7.01 -1.84 8.94
C LEU A 161 8.36 -2.24 9.56
N LEU A 162 8.53 -3.48 9.99
CA LEU A 162 9.80 -3.98 10.57
C LEU A 162 10.97 -3.95 9.57
N SER A 163 10.70 -3.86 8.27
CA SER A 163 11.75 -3.65 7.27
C SER A 163 12.24 -2.20 7.18
N ARG A 164 11.69 -1.26 7.95
CA ARG A 164 11.92 0.21 7.89
C ARG A 164 11.71 0.77 6.48
N PRO A 165 10.53 0.65 5.92
CA PRO A 165 10.30 1.05 4.54
C PRO A 165 10.29 2.57 4.39
N LYS A 166 10.79 3.06 3.23
CA LYS A 166 10.56 4.41 2.72
C LYS A 166 9.19 4.53 2.06
N LEU A 167 8.72 3.40 1.47
CA LEU A 167 7.44 3.27 0.80
C LEU A 167 6.74 1.99 1.26
N LEU A 168 5.55 2.13 1.81
CA LEU A 168 4.64 1.05 2.16
C LEU A 168 3.53 0.94 1.10
N LEU A 169 3.44 -0.23 0.47
CA LEU A 169 2.39 -0.58 -0.47
C LEU A 169 1.31 -1.36 0.29
N LEU A 170 0.06 -0.92 0.20
CA LEU A 170 -1.09 -1.52 0.88
C LEU A 170 -2.16 -1.91 -0.15
N ASP A 171 -2.51 -3.19 -0.19
CA ASP A 171 -3.52 -3.72 -1.11
C ASP A 171 -4.80 -4.07 -0.34
N GLU A 172 -5.82 -3.23 -0.46
CA GLU A 172 -7.15 -3.32 0.15
C GLU A 172 -7.12 -3.64 1.66
N PRO A 173 -6.41 -2.83 2.49
CA PRO A 173 -6.23 -3.12 3.91
C PRO A 173 -7.52 -3.10 4.73
N SER A 174 -8.62 -2.56 4.21
CA SER A 174 -9.93 -2.53 4.89
C SER A 174 -10.85 -3.70 4.51
N LEU A 175 -10.47 -4.50 3.51
CA LEU A 175 -11.36 -5.51 2.93
C LEU A 175 -11.81 -6.56 3.97
N GLY A 176 -13.13 -6.70 4.12
CA GLY A 176 -13.75 -7.68 5.01
C GLY A 176 -13.55 -7.41 6.50
N LEU A 177 -13.22 -6.18 6.88
CA LEU A 177 -13.05 -5.76 8.27
C LEU A 177 -14.25 -4.97 8.81
N ALA A 178 -14.48 -5.09 10.11
CA ALA A 178 -15.47 -4.27 10.80
C ALA A 178 -15.06 -2.77 10.77
N PRO A 179 -16.01 -1.82 10.69
CA PRO A 179 -15.72 -0.38 10.59
C PRO A 179 -14.76 0.14 11.66
N GLN A 180 -14.93 -0.26 12.91
CA GLN A 180 -14.07 0.16 14.04
C GLN A 180 -12.62 -0.30 13.88
N VAL A 181 -12.41 -1.51 13.32
CA VAL A 181 -11.08 -2.06 13.05
C VAL A 181 -10.42 -1.29 11.91
N THR A 182 -11.18 -1.03 10.85
CA THR A 182 -10.75 -0.21 9.71
C THR A 182 -10.31 1.19 10.17
N GLU A 183 -11.13 1.86 10.98
CA GLU A 183 -10.79 3.17 11.54
C GLU A 183 -9.49 3.14 12.34
N THR A 184 -9.31 2.12 13.18
CA THR A 184 -8.08 1.93 13.96
C THR A 184 -6.86 1.75 13.06
N ILE A 185 -6.95 0.93 12.01
CA ILE A 185 -5.86 0.72 11.05
C ILE A 185 -5.51 2.03 10.35
N PHE A 186 -6.49 2.78 9.83
CA PHE A 186 -6.23 4.03 9.12
C PHE A 186 -5.70 5.13 10.03
N ARG A 187 -6.12 5.20 11.30
CA ARG A 187 -5.53 6.09 12.30
C ARG A 187 -4.04 5.76 12.51
N ASN A 188 -3.70 4.49 12.71
CA ASN A 188 -2.32 4.07 12.90
C ASN A 188 -1.46 4.28 11.63
N LEU A 189 -2.04 4.14 10.44
CA LEU A 189 -1.35 4.49 9.18
C LEU A 189 -1.07 5.98 9.05
N ARG A 190 -1.89 6.87 9.66
CA ARG A 190 -1.57 8.31 9.76
C ARG A 190 -0.33 8.54 10.61
N ASP A 191 -0.22 7.84 11.74
CA ASP A 191 0.96 7.93 12.62
C ASP A 191 2.21 7.42 11.90
N VAL A 192 2.10 6.32 11.14
CA VAL A 192 3.17 5.78 10.30
C VAL A 192 3.61 6.78 9.23
N ASN A 193 2.66 7.45 8.57
CA ASN A 193 2.97 8.48 7.58
C ASN A 193 3.59 9.73 8.24
N ALA A 194 3.07 10.18 9.38
CA ALA A 194 3.64 11.29 10.15
C ALA A 194 5.09 11.02 10.60
N ALA A 195 5.46 9.75 10.79
CA ALA A 195 6.84 9.31 11.04
C ALA A 195 7.72 9.29 9.76
N GLY A 196 7.19 9.71 8.61
CA GLY A 196 7.92 9.90 7.36
C GLY A 196 7.82 8.76 6.34
N VAL A 197 7.05 7.72 6.61
CA VAL A 197 6.82 6.62 5.66
C VAL A 197 5.83 7.08 4.59
N SER A 198 6.22 6.99 3.31
CA SER A 198 5.31 7.22 2.19
C SER A 198 4.39 6.02 2.01
N ILE A 199 3.16 6.24 1.54
CA ILE A 199 2.17 5.18 1.39
C ILE A 199 1.56 5.22 -0.01
N LEU A 200 1.55 4.09 -0.70
CA LEU A 200 0.69 3.85 -1.87
C LEU A 200 -0.39 2.86 -1.47
N LEU A 201 -1.61 3.36 -1.37
CA LEU A 201 -2.80 2.63 -0.93
C LEU A 201 -3.66 2.27 -2.13
N VAL A 202 -4.00 1.01 -2.27
CA VAL A 202 -5.07 0.55 -3.16
C VAL A 202 -6.29 0.24 -2.29
N GLU A 203 -7.45 0.76 -2.68
CA GLU A 203 -8.72 0.54 -1.98
C GLU A 203 -9.90 0.54 -2.92
N GLN A 204 -10.92 -0.24 -2.57
CA GLN A 204 -12.21 -0.21 -3.23
C GLN A 204 -13.11 0.87 -2.61
N ASN A 205 -13.01 1.08 -1.30
CA ASN A 205 -13.75 2.15 -0.60
C ASN A 205 -13.12 3.52 -0.91
N ALA A 206 -13.65 4.17 -1.95
CA ALA A 206 -13.13 5.46 -2.43
C ALA A 206 -13.21 6.55 -1.36
N HIS A 207 -14.30 6.61 -0.57
CA HIS A 207 -14.46 7.59 0.50
C HIS A 207 -13.36 7.46 1.55
N LEU A 208 -13.09 6.24 2.02
CA LEU A 208 -12.05 5.96 2.99
C LEU A 208 -10.67 6.30 2.45
N ALA A 209 -10.36 5.84 1.23
CA ALA A 209 -9.06 6.05 0.59
C ALA A 209 -8.75 7.51 0.33
N LEU A 210 -9.70 8.27 -0.24
CA LEU A 210 -9.51 9.66 -0.62
C LEU A 210 -9.49 10.61 0.60
N ASN A 211 -10.22 10.28 1.68
CA ASN A 211 -10.11 11.01 2.95
C ASN A 211 -8.76 10.81 3.65
N PHE A 212 -8.11 9.71 3.39
CA PHE A 212 -6.79 9.39 3.93
C PHE A 212 -5.65 9.97 3.10
N ALA A 213 -5.82 10.04 1.77
CA ALA A 213 -4.77 10.37 0.82
C ALA A 213 -4.57 11.88 0.62
N HIS A 214 -3.31 12.28 0.40
CA HIS A 214 -2.98 13.61 -0.09
C HIS A 214 -3.39 13.77 -1.57
N TYR A 215 -3.19 12.70 -2.37
CA TYR A 215 -3.50 12.66 -3.79
C TYR A 215 -4.09 11.31 -4.19
N GLY A 216 -5.03 11.30 -5.13
CA GLY A 216 -5.68 10.11 -5.63
C GLY A 216 -5.55 9.94 -7.14
N TYR A 217 -5.56 8.68 -7.58
CA TYR A 217 -5.70 8.28 -8.96
C TYR A 217 -6.91 7.35 -9.07
N VAL A 218 -7.72 7.57 -10.11
CA VAL A 218 -8.87 6.72 -10.43
C VAL A 218 -8.49 5.84 -11.60
N LEU A 219 -8.54 4.53 -11.38
CA LEU A 219 -8.19 3.51 -12.36
C LEU A 219 -9.45 2.84 -12.89
N GLU A 220 -9.60 2.83 -14.21
CA GLU A 220 -10.67 2.12 -14.91
C GLU A 220 -10.09 1.30 -16.06
N THR A 221 -10.40 0.02 -16.09
CA THR A 221 -10.03 -0.90 -17.18
C THR A 221 -8.54 -0.81 -17.59
N GLY A 222 -7.64 -0.68 -16.60
CA GLY A 222 -6.19 -0.63 -16.79
C GLY A 222 -5.62 0.73 -17.16
N GLU A 223 -6.40 1.80 -17.08
CA GLU A 223 -5.98 3.17 -17.40
C GLU A 223 -6.33 4.15 -16.28
N VAL A 224 -5.49 5.15 -16.03
CA VAL A 224 -5.81 6.24 -15.12
C VAL A 224 -6.71 7.23 -15.85
N VAL A 225 -7.96 7.34 -15.41
CA VAL A 225 -8.96 8.23 -16.04
C VAL A 225 -9.02 9.60 -15.37
N MET A 226 -8.78 9.65 -14.04
CA MET A 226 -8.85 10.90 -13.28
C MET A 226 -7.76 10.91 -12.20
N ALA A 227 -7.26 12.10 -11.85
CA ALA A 227 -6.32 12.29 -10.75
C ALA A 227 -6.49 13.67 -10.13
N GLY A 228 -6.21 13.78 -8.82
CA GLY A 228 -6.30 15.04 -8.09
C GLY A 228 -6.05 14.91 -6.60
N PRO A 229 -6.00 16.02 -5.86
CA PRO A 229 -6.02 16.00 -4.40
C PRO A 229 -7.21 15.19 -3.89
N GLY A 230 -7.01 14.41 -2.81
CA GLY A 230 -8.05 13.50 -2.31
C GLY A 230 -9.39 14.21 -2.04
N LYS A 231 -9.34 15.42 -1.44
CA LYS A 231 -10.54 16.23 -1.20
C LYS A 231 -11.24 16.66 -2.49
N ALA A 232 -10.48 17.10 -3.49
CA ALA A 232 -11.06 17.53 -4.79
C ALA A 232 -11.74 16.37 -5.52
N LEU A 233 -11.15 15.16 -5.42
CA LEU A 233 -11.77 13.95 -5.97
C LEU A 233 -13.07 13.60 -5.24
N LEU A 234 -13.13 13.70 -3.91
CA LEU A 234 -14.36 13.45 -3.14
C LEU A 234 -15.50 14.43 -3.47
N GLU A 235 -15.16 15.65 -3.87
CA GLU A 235 -16.13 16.67 -4.25
C GLU A 235 -16.58 16.56 -5.71
N SER A 236 -15.90 15.76 -6.54
CA SER A 236 -16.25 15.62 -7.97
C SER A 236 -17.56 14.85 -8.14
N PRO A 237 -18.48 15.38 -8.99
CA PRO A 237 -19.75 14.70 -9.28
C PRO A 237 -19.57 13.30 -9.86
N GLU A 238 -18.54 13.09 -10.67
CA GLU A 238 -18.23 11.81 -11.30
C GLU A 238 -17.86 10.75 -10.26
N ILE A 239 -17.02 11.11 -9.25
CA ILE A 239 -16.64 10.22 -8.17
C ILE A 239 -17.82 9.92 -7.26
N ARG A 240 -18.62 10.92 -6.92
CA ARG A 240 -19.83 10.76 -6.11
C ARG A 240 -20.78 9.76 -6.75
N LYS A 241 -21.09 9.95 -8.02
CA LYS A 241 -21.99 9.08 -8.77
C LYS A 241 -21.44 7.66 -8.94
N ALA A 242 -20.14 7.50 -9.26
CA ALA A 242 -19.56 6.20 -9.58
C ALA A 242 -19.19 5.35 -8.34
N TYR A 243 -18.80 6.01 -7.23
CA TYR A 243 -18.16 5.35 -6.09
C TYR A 243 -18.79 5.65 -4.73
N LEU A 244 -19.59 6.72 -4.57
CA LEU A 244 -20.18 7.12 -3.29
C LEU A 244 -21.69 6.86 -3.20
N GLY A 245 -22.33 6.48 -4.30
CA GLY A 245 -23.76 6.13 -4.34
C GLY A 245 -24.70 7.36 -4.24
N GLU A 246 -24.23 8.53 -4.60
CA GLU A 246 -24.99 9.80 -4.64
C GLU A 246 -25.43 10.17 -6.05
#